data_c9f4656a22ceb4be59971f1b681bab55
#
_entry.id   c9f4656a22ceb4be59971f1b681bab55
#
_cell.length_a   1.000
_cell.length_b   1.000
_cell.length_c   1.000
_cell.angle_alpha   90.00
_cell.angle_beta   90.00
_cell.angle_gamma   90.00
#
_symmetry.space_group_name_H-M   'P 1'
#
loop_
_entity.id
_entity.type
_entity.pdbx_description
1 polymer ?
#
loop_
_entity_poly.entity_id
_entity_poly.type
_entity_poly.pdbx_seq_one_letter_code
_entity_poly.pdbx_strand_id
1 'polypeptide(L)'
;MTAVADTLAVARSNLVERVARPTKPRRSYHKAADEPLLVLIRRFVDGRPTYGYRRITRLVNRQQRAEGKPTINAKRVLRIMQVNKLTLERHTGRRPGRTHDGVVIALRSNIRWCSDHLELACCNGELLRVLFTIDACDREVIAWSATTAGISGEMVRDLMIVCVERRFGTSKTPHLVEWLSDNGSAYIAKDTLDTAMALGLQLCFTPVRSPESNGIAEAFVKTFKRDYARLSILPDAATVIALLPAWFEDSRRAQAYTMQ
;
A
#
# COMPACT_ATOMS: atom_id res chain seq x y z
N MET A 1 49.10 -4.95 14.23
CA MET A 1 48.11 -4.16 13.42
C MET A 1 48.18 -4.54 11.91
N THR A 2 49.39 -4.65 11.32
CA THR A 2 49.53 -5.03 9.90
C THR A 2 48.94 -6.42 9.61
N ALA A 3 49.36 -7.44 10.38
CA ALA A 3 48.84 -8.81 10.22
C ALA A 3 47.33 -8.92 10.39
N VAL A 4 46.74 -8.15 11.31
CA VAL A 4 45.27 -8.12 11.49
C VAL A 4 44.58 -7.44 10.30
N ALA A 5 45.15 -6.40 9.72
CA ALA A 5 44.64 -5.73 8.55
C ALA A 5 44.65 -6.67 7.34
N ASP A 6 45.74 -7.41 7.14
CA ASP A 6 45.91 -8.38 6.07
C ASP A 6 44.92 -9.56 6.22
N THR A 7 44.76 -10.10 7.42
CA THR A 7 43.82 -11.19 7.70
C THR A 7 42.36 -10.80 7.49
N LEU A 8 42.00 -9.53 7.79
CA LEU A 8 40.65 -9.02 7.63
C LEU A 8 40.40 -8.37 6.25
N ALA A 9 41.38 -8.35 5.34
CA ALA A 9 41.34 -7.67 4.06
C ALA A 9 40.81 -6.23 4.12
N VAL A 10 41.24 -5.46 5.18
CA VAL A 10 40.83 -4.07 5.42
C VAL A 10 42.04 -3.17 5.44
N ALA A 11 41.90 -1.94 4.94
CA ALA A 11 43.00 -0.99 5.00
C ALA A 11 43.44 -0.72 6.45
N ARG A 12 44.75 -0.75 6.73
CA ARG A 12 45.35 -0.51 8.04
C ARG A 12 44.89 0.83 8.65
N SER A 13 44.75 1.87 7.84
CA SER A 13 44.23 3.18 8.24
C SER A 13 42.84 3.10 8.89
N ASN A 14 41.95 2.30 8.34
CA ASN A 14 40.58 2.09 8.86
C ASN A 14 40.60 1.38 10.23
N LEU A 15 41.51 0.43 10.43
CA LEU A 15 41.67 -0.23 11.73
C LEU A 15 42.23 0.72 12.78
N VAL A 16 43.29 1.47 12.44
CA VAL A 16 43.90 2.47 13.34
C VAL A 16 42.85 3.54 13.70
N GLU A 17 42.07 4.03 12.76
CA GLU A 17 41.04 5.04 13.00
C GLU A 17 39.91 4.49 13.91
N ARG A 18 39.49 3.24 13.75
CA ARG A 18 38.48 2.61 14.60
C ARG A 18 38.99 2.33 16.03
N VAL A 19 40.26 1.95 16.19
CA VAL A 19 40.87 1.70 17.51
C VAL A 19 41.17 3.01 18.20
N ALA A 20 41.68 4.02 17.51
CA ALA A 20 42.03 5.32 18.06
C ALA A 20 40.84 6.23 18.39
N ARG A 21 39.71 6.01 17.73
CA ARG A 21 38.48 6.73 18.05
C ARG A 21 37.56 5.85 18.91
N PRO A 22 37.57 6.04 20.26
CA PRO A 22 36.51 5.47 21.08
C PRO A 22 35.19 5.95 20.50
N THR A 23 34.32 4.99 20.11
CA THR A 23 32.98 5.27 19.60
C THR A 23 32.26 6.14 20.64
N LYS A 24 32.26 7.46 20.43
CA LYS A 24 31.46 8.35 21.27
C LYS A 24 30.04 7.81 21.21
N PRO A 25 29.41 7.48 22.34
CA PRO A 25 28.05 7.02 22.35
C PRO A 25 27.23 8.04 21.55
N ARG A 26 26.49 7.58 20.55
CA ARG A 26 25.61 8.47 19.76
C ARG A 26 24.60 9.07 20.73
N ARG A 27 24.91 10.28 21.23
CA ARG A 27 23.98 11.03 22.07
C ARG A 27 22.69 11.20 21.29
N SER A 28 21.57 10.85 21.92
CA SER A 28 20.25 11.18 21.39
C SER A 28 20.19 12.71 21.23
N TYR A 29 20.11 13.17 20.00
CA TYR A 29 20.21 14.59 19.69
C TYR A 29 18.82 15.21 19.79
N HIS A 30 18.51 15.83 20.94
CA HIS A 30 17.31 16.59 21.17
C HIS A 30 17.49 18.04 20.73
N LYS A 31 16.59 18.54 19.92
CA LYS A 31 16.48 19.97 19.58
C LYS A 31 15.20 20.53 20.17
N ALA A 32 15.26 21.66 20.85
CA ALA A 32 14.06 22.34 21.40
C ALA A 32 13.01 22.62 20.29
N ALA A 33 13.48 22.93 19.07
CA ALA A 33 12.61 23.13 17.90
C ALA A 33 11.90 21.84 17.41
N ASP A 34 12.17 20.66 18.01
CA ASP A 34 11.48 19.42 17.63
C ASP A 34 10.24 19.17 18.51
N GLU A 35 10.07 19.87 19.64
CA GLU A 35 8.94 19.65 20.55
C GLU A 35 7.55 19.88 19.94
N PRO A 36 7.30 21.01 19.25
CA PRO A 36 6.01 21.20 18.57
C PRO A 36 5.75 20.15 17.50
N LEU A 37 6.83 19.68 16.84
CA LEU A 37 6.76 18.67 15.81
C LEU A 37 6.49 17.28 16.40
N LEU A 38 7.01 16.99 17.61
CA LEU A 38 6.76 15.75 18.33
C LEU A 38 5.28 15.60 18.68
N VAL A 39 4.63 16.67 19.15
CA VAL A 39 3.19 16.67 19.46
C VAL A 39 2.38 16.29 18.21
N LEU A 40 2.71 16.90 17.07
CA LEU A 40 2.04 16.62 15.81
C LEU A 40 2.29 15.19 15.34
N ILE A 41 3.54 14.70 15.43
CA ILE A 41 3.91 13.33 15.07
C ILE A 41 3.16 12.32 15.96
N ARG A 42 3.07 12.52 17.28
CA ARG A 42 2.33 11.64 18.21
C ARG A 42 0.87 11.55 17.81
N ARG A 43 0.21 12.67 17.57
CA ARG A 43 -1.19 12.70 17.12
C ARG A 43 -1.42 11.82 15.88
N PHE A 44 -0.50 11.86 14.90
CA PHE A 44 -0.63 11.04 13.71
C PHE A 44 -0.28 9.56 13.96
N VAL A 45 0.67 9.27 14.83
CA VAL A 45 1.02 7.89 15.22
C VAL A 45 -0.14 7.24 15.98
N ASP A 46 -0.74 7.95 16.91
CA ASP A 46 -1.87 7.46 17.71
C ASP A 46 -3.09 7.18 16.83
N GLY A 47 -3.38 8.07 15.86
CA GLY A 47 -4.46 7.86 14.91
C GLY A 47 -4.15 6.84 13.79
N ARG A 48 -2.89 6.47 13.60
CA ARG A 48 -2.42 5.57 12.53
C ARG A 48 -1.27 4.69 13.02
N PRO A 49 -1.52 3.76 13.97
CA PRO A 49 -0.46 3.02 14.66
C PRO A 49 0.35 2.08 13.74
N THR A 50 -0.16 1.76 12.57
CA THR A 50 0.53 0.92 11.56
C THR A 50 1.41 1.70 10.59
N TYR A 51 1.42 3.05 10.69
CA TYR A 51 2.15 3.88 9.73
C TYR A 51 3.62 4.04 10.14
N GLY A 52 4.53 3.65 9.22
CA GLY A 52 5.96 3.94 9.37
C GLY A 52 6.28 5.43 9.12
N TYR A 53 7.50 5.83 9.49
CA TYR A 53 7.94 7.23 9.44
C TYR A 53 7.71 7.94 8.09
N ARG A 54 7.80 7.22 6.97
CA ARG A 54 7.56 7.83 5.64
C ARG A 54 6.12 8.30 5.47
N ARG A 55 5.14 7.47 5.87
CA ARG A 55 3.72 7.84 5.83
C ARG A 55 3.40 8.94 6.85
N ILE A 56 3.96 8.85 8.06
CA ILE A 56 3.84 9.91 9.08
C ILE A 56 4.42 11.22 8.57
N THR A 57 5.60 11.22 7.91
CA THR A 57 6.17 12.43 7.29
C THR A 57 5.21 13.09 6.31
N ARG A 58 4.51 12.30 5.52
CA ARG A 58 3.55 12.84 4.54
C ARG A 58 2.36 13.52 5.22
N LEU A 59 1.80 12.89 6.26
CA LEU A 59 0.72 13.48 7.05
C LEU A 59 1.16 14.80 7.70
N VAL A 60 2.34 14.80 8.31
CA VAL A 60 2.96 16.00 8.89
C VAL A 60 3.12 17.09 7.83
N ASN A 61 3.67 16.78 6.68
CA ASN A 61 3.90 17.76 5.62
C ASN A 61 2.60 18.28 5.00
N ARG A 62 1.55 17.47 4.95
CA ARG A 62 0.22 17.91 4.55
C ARG A 62 -0.32 18.98 5.51
N GLN A 63 -0.23 18.71 6.82
CA GLN A 63 -0.64 19.67 7.85
C GLN A 63 0.20 20.96 7.77
N GLN A 64 1.52 20.84 7.65
CA GLN A 64 2.42 22.00 7.52
C GLN A 64 2.05 22.88 6.30
N ARG A 65 1.78 22.24 5.15
CA ARG A 65 1.35 23.00 3.94
C ARG A 65 0.00 23.69 4.13
N ALA A 66 -0.97 23.01 4.76
CA ALA A 66 -2.28 23.61 5.06
C ALA A 66 -2.17 24.83 6.00
N GLU A 67 -1.13 24.87 6.85
CA GLU A 67 -0.82 25.95 7.76
C GLU A 67 0.17 26.99 7.17
N GLY A 68 0.54 26.87 5.89
CA GLY A 68 1.53 27.76 5.24
C GLY A 68 2.95 27.60 5.76
N LYS A 69 3.26 26.50 6.47
CA LYS A 69 4.57 26.23 7.05
C LYS A 69 5.46 25.39 6.11
N PRO A 70 6.80 25.50 6.22
CA PRO A 70 7.72 24.73 5.38
C PRO A 70 7.61 23.21 5.64
N THR A 71 7.88 22.42 4.61
CA THR A 71 7.88 20.97 4.70
C THR A 71 9.07 20.45 5.52
N ILE A 72 8.87 19.33 6.20
CA ILE A 72 9.83 18.71 7.09
C ILE A 72 10.51 17.52 6.38
N ASN A 73 11.83 17.43 6.49
CA ASN A 73 12.57 16.31 5.93
C ASN A 73 12.24 14.99 6.68
N ALA A 74 12.05 13.91 5.90
CA ALA A 74 11.73 12.58 6.43
C ALA A 74 12.80 12.05 7.41
N LYS A 75 14.08 12.40 7.23
CA LYS A 75 15.16 12.04 8.17
C LYS A 75 14.97 12.70 9.55
N ARG A 76 14.43 13.94 9.58
CA ARG A 76 14.12 14.62 10.85
C ARG A 76 12.96 13.93 11.57
N VAL A 77 11.89 13.59 10.84
CA VAL A 77 10.74 12.85 11.41
C VAL A 77 11.19 11.49 11.93
N LEU A 78 11.97 10.73 11.15
CA LEU A 78 12.49 9.42 11.57
C LEU A 78 13.30 9.55 12.87
N ARG A 79 14.19 10.54 12.99
CA ARG A 79 14.99 10.76 14.20
C ARG A 79 14.09 11.03 15.41
N ILE A 80 13.11 11.92 15.27
CA ILE A 80 12.16 12.24 16.35
C ILE A 80 11.41 10.98 16.78
N MET A 81 10.91 10.20 15.82
CA MET A 81 10.22 8.94 16.12
C MET A 81 11.12 7.91 16.82
N GLN A 82 12.39 7.79 16.39
CA GLN A 82 13.36 6.87 17.03
C GLN A 82 13.67 7.27 18.48
N VAL A 83 13.94 8.55 18.72
CA VAL A 83 14.26 9.07 20.08
C VAL A 83 13.09 8.85 21.03
N ASN A 84 11.86 8.97 20.52
CA ASN A 84 10.64 8.83 21.32
C ASN A 84 10.01 7.43 21.26
N LYS A 85 10.69 6.42 20.71
CA LYS A 85 10.21 5.03 20.59
C LYS A 85 8.86 4.88 19.86
N LEU A 86 8.64 5.74 18.86
CA LEU A 86 7.42 5.76 18.03
C LEU A 86 7.58 5.00 16.72
N THR A 87 8.69 4.31 16.50
CA THR A 87 8.94 3.53 15.29
C THR A 87 8.33 2.15 15.41
N LEU A 88 7.81 1.63 14.30
CA LEU A 88 7.34 0.25 14.23
C LEU A 88 8.51 -0.72 14.49
N GLU A 89 8.23 -1.84 15.13
CA GLU A 89 9.18 -2.93 15.28
C GLU A 89 9.56 -3.50 13.90
N ARG A 90 10.85 -3.79 13.72
CA ARG A 90 11.31 -4.41 12.49
C ARG A 90 11.07 -5.91 12.54
N HIS A 91 10.25 -6.41 11.63
CA HIS A 91 10.23 -7.85 11.35
C HIS A 91 11.55 -8.26 10.69
N THR A 92 12.40 -8.98 11.45
CA THR A 92 13.69 -9.49 10.98
C THR A 92 13.58 -10.83 10.23
N GLY A 93 12.38 -11.34 10.01
CA GLY A 93 12.14 -12.55 9.24
C GLY A 93 12.64 -12.38 7.79
N ARG A 94 13.78 -13.03 7.50
CA ARG A 94 14.33 -13.11 6.14
C ARG A 94 13.41 -14.01 5.30
N ARG A 95 12.63 -13.40 4.42
CA ARG A 95 11.89 -14.19 3.41
C ARG A 95 12.90 -14.85 2.46
N PRO A 96 12.79 -16.13 2.16
CA PRO A 96 13.60 -16.73 1.09
C PRO A 96 13.41 -15.92 -0.17
N GLY A 97 14.53 -15.64 -0.85
CA GLY A 97 14.50 -14.93 -2.14
C GLY A 97 13.65 -15.73 -3.12
N ARG A 98 12.56 -15.15 -3.59
CA ARG A 98 11.75 -15.71 -4.67
C ARG A 98 12.32 -15.18 -5.97
N THR A 99 12.56 -16.08 -6.93
CA THR A 99 12.84 -15.72 -8.31
C THR A 99 11.53 -15.33 -8.97
N HIS A 100 11.44 -14.13 -9.50
CA HIS A 100 10.27 -13.66 -10.25
C HIS A 100 10.59 -13.72 -11.74
N ASP A 101 9.71 -14.29 -12.53
CA ASP A 101 9.81 -14.33 -14.00
C ASP A 101 9.38 -13.00 -14.65
N GLY A 102 9.90 -11.91 -14.11
CA GLY A 102 9.66 -10.57 -14.60
C GLY A 102 8.62 -9.78 -13.81
N VAL A 103 8.83 -8.47 -13.74
CA VAL A 103 7.89 -7.50 -13.15
C VAL A 103 7.34 -6.67 -14.29
N VAL A 104 6.03 -6.74 -14.53
CA VAL A 104 5.38 -5.83 -15.48
C VAL A 104 5.17 -4.50 -14.76
N ILE A 105 5.88 -3.48 -15.22
CA ILE A 105 5.78 -2.11 -14.68
C ILE A 105 4.88 -1.31 -15.62
N ALA A 106 3.69 -0.92 -15.16
CA ALA A 106 2.88 0.05 -15.86
C ALA A 106 3.49 1.45 -15.66
N LEU A 107 4.00 2.05 -16.72
CA LEU A 107 4.67 3.37 -16.68
C LEU A 107 3.69 4.55 -16.71
N ARG A 108 2.43 4.30 -17.02
CA ARG A 108 1.35 5.30 -17.09
C ARG A 108 0.09 4.75 -16.46
N SER A 109 -0.69 5.63 -15.84
CA SER A 109 -2.03 5.29 -15.35
C SER A 109 -2.96 4.92 -16.49
N ASN A 110 -3.93 4.08 -16.20
CA ASN A 110 -4.95 3.60 -17.13
C ASN A 110 -4.42 2.73 -18.29
N ILE A 111 -3.26 2.09 -18.11
CA ILE A 111 -2.75 1.06 -19.04
C ILE A 111 -3.10 -0.34 -18.53
N ARG A 112 -2.98 -0.58 -17.22
CA ARG A 112 -3.32 -1.86 -16.59
C ARG A 112 -4.02 -1.63 -15.26
N TRP A 113 -5.17 -2.26 -15.11
CA TRP A 113 -5.92 -2.33 -13.87
C TRP A 113 -5.87 -3.74 -13.31
N CYS A 114 -5.75 -3.89 -12.00
CA CYS A 114 -5.72 -5.17 -11.31
C CYS A 114 -7.01 -5.28 -10.49
N SER A 115 -7.79 -6.32 -10.74
CA SER A 115 -8.99 -6.64 -9.97
C SER A 115 -8.73 -7.86 -9.08
N ASP A 116 -9.26 -7.79 -7.86
CA ASP A 116 -9.19 -8.86 -6.88
C ASP A 116 -10.28 -8.63 -5.84
N HIS A 117 -10.44 -9.56 -4.92
CA HIS A 117 -11.35 -9.40 -3.79
C HIS A 117 -10.65 -9.64 -2.45
N LEU A 118 -11.21 -9.08 -1.41
CA LEU A 118 -10.79 -9.39 -0.04
C LEU A 118 -11.99 -9.86 0.78
N GLU A 119 -11.72 -10.72 1.73
CA GLU A 119 -12.73 -11.22 2.66
C GLU A 119 -12.48 -10.66 4.06
N LEU A 120 -13.56 -10.22 4.70
CA LEU A 120 -13.60 -9.72 6.07
C LEU A 120 -14.59 -10.58 6.86
N ALA A 121 -14.08 -11.34 7.84
CA ALA A 121 -14.92 -12.10 8.74
C ALA A 121 -15.43 -11.18 9.86
N CYS A 122 -16.75 -11.14 10.05
CA CYS A 122 -17.40 -10.38 11.10
C CYS A 122 -17.55 -11.19 12.39
N CYS A 123 -17.70 -10.51 13.52
CA CYS A 123 -17.85 -11.16 14.84
C CYS A 123 -19.11 -12.02 14.95
N ASN A 124 -20.15 -11.67 14.21
CA ASN A 124 -21.42 -12.43 14.15
C ASN A 124 -21.34 -13.66 13.23
N GLY A 125 -20.19 -13.95 12.61
CA GLY A 125 -19.98 -15.08 11.70
C GLY A 125 -20.26 -14.78 10.23
N GLU A 126 -20.76 -13.60 9.88
CA GLU A 126 -20.92 -13.18 8.49
C GLU A 126 -19.57 -13.01 7.81
N LEU A 127 -19.49 -13.35 6.53
CA LEU A 127 -18.32 -13.13 5.69
C LEU A 127 -18.65 -12.07 4.64
N LEU A 128 -18.02 -10.91 4.78
CA LEU A 128 -18.14 -9.84 3.80
C LEU A 128 -17.03 -9.95 2.76
N ARG A 129 -17.41 -10.00 1.49
CA ARG A 129 -16.51 -9.98 0.34
C ARG A 129 -16.52 -8.62 -0.30
N VAL A 130 -15.36 -8.06 -0.51
CA VAL A 130 -15.18 -6.75 -1.12
C VAL A 130 -14.37 -6.90 -2.39
N LEU A 131 -15.03 -6.77 -3.54
CA LEU A 131 -14.42 -6.73 -4.86
C LEU A 131 -13.88 -5.34 -5.13
N PHE A 132 -12.69 -5.20 -5.69
CA PHE A 132 -12.08 -3.90 -5.98
C PHE A 132 -11.22 -3.95 -7.24
N THR A 133 -10.97 -2.77 -7.80
CA THR A 133 -10.05 -2.58 -8.92
C THR A 133 -9.07 -1.47 -8.59
N ILE A 134 -7.79 -1.74 -8.82
CA ILE A 134 -6.68 -0.83 -8.56
C ILE A 134 -5.87 -0.61 -9.83
N ASP A 135 -5.48 0.62 -10.11
CA ASP A 135 -4.54 0.93 -11.21
C ASP A 135 -3.13 0.46 -10.85
N ALA A 136 -2.48 -0.22 -11.80
CA ALA A 136 -1.16 -0.79 -11.58
C ALA A 136 -0.05 0.26 -11.48
N CYS A 137 -0.23 1.44 -12.05
CA CYS A 137 0.74 2.53 -12.03
C CYS A 137 0.61 3.39 -10.78
N ASP A 138 -0.54 4.07 -10.63
CA ASP A 138 -0.73 5.04 -9.55
C ASP A 138 -1.19 4.40 -8.24
N ARG A 139 -1.54 3.11 -8.25
CA ARG A 139 -2.02 2.34 -7.11
C ARG A 139 -3.33 2.85 -6.52
N GLU A 140 -4.05 3.71 -7.24
CA GLU A 140 -5.34 4.22 -6.82
C GLU A 140 -6.41 3.13 -6.96
N VAL A 141 -7.23 2.94 -5.93
CA VAL A 141 -8.44 2.11 -6.03
C VAL A 141 -9.47 2.89 -6.81
N ILE A 142 -9.78 2.40 -8.02
CA ILE A 142 -10.69 3.06 -8.95
C ILE A 142 -12.13 2.91 -8.48
N ALA A 143 -12.53 1.68 -8.18
CA ALA A 143 -13.87 1.34 -7.70
C ALA A 143 -13.84 0.09 -6.83
N TRP A 144 -14.90 -0.10 -6.05
CA TRP A 144 -15.12 -1.29 -5.24
C TRP A 144 -16.62 -1.55 -5.09
N SER A 145 -16.96 -2.79 -4.79
CA SER A 145 -18.30 -3.25 -4.44
C SER A 145 -18.22 -4.29 -3.33
N ALA A 146 -19.26 -4.45 -2.54
CA ALA A 146 -19.26 -5.36 -1.38
C ALA A 146 -20.53 -6.20 -1.32
N THR A 147 -20.38 -7.46 -0.89
CA THR A 147 -21.49 -8.43 -0.76
C THR A 147 -21.23 -9.43 0.35
N THR A 148 -22.27 -9.93 0.98
CA THR A 148 -22.22 -11.10 1.87
C THR A 148 -22.38 -12.43 1.10
N ALA A 149 -22.82 -12.36 -0.16
CA ALA A 149 -22.90 -13.49 -1.07
C ALA A 149 -21.56 -13.77 -1.77
N GLY A 150 -21.52 -14.76 -2.66
CA GLY A 150 -20.39 -15.00 -3.56
C GLY A 150 -20.24 -13.86 -4.58
N ILE A 151 -19.02 -13.65 -5.06
CA ILE A 151 -18.75 -12.71 -6.16
C ILE A 151 -19.39 -13.27 -7.44
N SER A 152 -20.34 -12.53 -8.02
CA SER A 152 -21.02 -12.90 -9.26
C SER A 152 -20.37 -12.24 -10.48
N GLY A 153 -20.59 -12.81 -11.67
CA GLY A 153 -20.17 -12.18 -12.93
C GLY A 153 -20.83 -10.81 -13.15
N GLU A 154 -22.05 -10.61 -12.66
CA GLU A 154 -22.74 -9.33 -12.69
C GLU A 154 -22.00 -8.25 -11.91
N MET A 155 -21.59 -8.56 -10.66
CA MET A 155 -20.79 -7.63 -9.86
C MET A 155 -19.47 -7.25 -10.54
N VAL A 156 -18.84 -8.19 -11.23
CA VAL A 156 -17.59 -7.92 -11.96
C VAL A 156 -17.88 -6.98 -13.14
N ARG A 157 -18.96 -7.22 -13.91
CA ARG A 157 -19.35 -6.35 -15.03
C ARG A 157 -19.71 -4.95 -14.57
N ASP A 158 -20.49 -4.82 -13.50
CA ASP A 158 -20.84 -3.53 -12.91
C ASP A 158 -19.59 -2.77 -12.46
N LEU A 159 -18.65 -3.47 -11.83
CA LEU A 159 -17.38 -2.87 -11.41
C LEU A 159 -16.55 -2.38 -12.62
N MET A 160 -16.53 -3.14 -13.74
CA MET A 160 -15.86 -2.73 -14.98
C MET A 160 -16.47 -1.43 -15.53
N ILE A 161 -17.80 -1.36 -15.61
CA ILE A 161 -18.53 -0.17 -16.09
C ILE A 161 -18.17 1.04 -15.21
N VAL A 162 -18.31 0.90 -13.88
CA VAL A 162 -18.01 1.98 -12.94
C VAL A 162 -16.54 2.44 -13.03
N CYS A 163 -15.61 1.51 -13.27
CA CYS A 163 -14.19 1.87 -13.45
C CYS A 163 -13.98 2.71 -14.70
N VAL A 164 -14.58 2.34 -15.81
CA VAL A 164 -14.47 3.08 -17.09
C VAL A 164 -15.10 4.47 -16.95
N GLU A 165 -16.29 4.57 -16.38
CA GLU A 165 -16.97 5.84 -16.14
C GLU A 165 -16.17 6.77 -15.23
N ARG A 166 -15.63 6.25 -14.11
CA ARG A 166 -14.85 7.06 -13.16
C ARG A 166 -13.54 7.57 -13.72
N ARG A 167 -12.87 6.79 -14.56
CA ARG A 167 -11.57 7.16 -15.13
C ARG A 167 -11.67 8.02 -16.39
N PHE A 168 -12.68 7.80 -17.20
CA PHE A 168 -12.77 8.44 -18.52
C PHE A 168 -14.04 9.29 -18.71
N GLY A 169 -15.06 9.15 -17.87
CA GLY A 169 -16.33 9.86 -18.03
C GLY A 169 -17.12 9.41 -19.25
N THR A 170 -16.82 8.24 -19.79
CA THR A 170 -17.39 7.68 -21.02
C THR A 170 -17.81 6.24 -20.82
N SER A 171 -18.63 5.70 -21.74
CA SER A 171 -19.05 4.30 -21.72
C SER A 171 -18.01 3.31 -22.28
N LYS A 172 -16.89 3.82 -22.81
CA LYS A 172 -15.82 3.01 -23.39
C LYS A 172 -14.48 3.67 -23.15
N THR A 173 -13.41 2.88 -22.97
CA THR A 173 -12.05 3.40 -22.81
C THR A 173 -11.56 4.05 -24.11
N PRO A 174 -10.82 5.18 -24.06
CA PRO A 174 -10.27 5.85 -25.25
C PRO A 174 -9.11 5.07 -25.90
N HIS A 175 -8.53 4.13 -25.17
CA HIS A 175 -7.46 3.22 -25.62
C HIS A 175 -7.62 1.88 -24.90
N LEU A 176 -6.92 0.86 -25.36
CA LEU A 176 -6.97 -0.46 -24.76
C LEU A 176 -6.41 -0.41 -23.33
N VAL A 177 -7.17 -0.92 -22.35
CA VAL A 177 -6.77 -1.05 -20.95
C VAL A 177 -6.77 -2.52 -20.58
N GLU A 178 -5.64 -3.02 -20.07
CA GLU A 178 -5.54 -4.38 -19.58
C GLU A 178 -6.24 -4.51 -18.22
N TRP A 179 -7.13 -5.50 -18.11
CA TRP A 179 -7.81 -5.88 -16.88
C TRP A 179 -7.25 -7.20 -16.38
N LEU A 180 -6.37 -7.14 -15.39
CA LEU A 180 -5.73 -8.29 -14.78
C LEU A 180 -6.55 -8.82 -13.61
N SER A 181 -6.91 -10.10 -13.65
CA SER A 181 -7.61 -10.80 -12.57
C SER A 181 -7.08 -12.24 -12.40
N ASP A 182 -7.56 -12.92 -11.38
CA ASP A 182 -7.40 -14.36 -11.28
C ASP A 182 -8.32 -15.09 -12.28
N ASN A 183 -8.24 -16.45 -12.30
CA ASN A 183 -9.05 -17.30 -13.16
C ASN A 183 -10.41 -17.66 -12.53
N GLY A 184 -10.95 -16.82 -11.64
CA GLY A 184 -12.25 -17.05 -11.02
C GLY A 184 -13.39 -17.13 -12.03
N SER A 185 -14.38 -17.99 -11.78
CA SER A 185 -15.50 -18.23 -12.71
C SER A 185 -16.27 -16.96 -13.09
N ALA A 186 -16.34 -15.98 -12.21
CA ALA A 186 -16.99 -14.69 -12.45
C ALA A 186 -16.28 -13.87 -13.54
N TYR A 187 -14.96 -14.01 -13.67
CA TYR A 187 -14.15 -13.27 -14.65
C TYR A 187 -14.12 -13.96 -16.02
N ILE A 188 -14.15 -15.31 -16.06
CA ILE A 188 -14.07 -16.08 -17.31
C ILE A 188 -15.43 -16.31 -17.96
N ALA A 189 -16.54 -15.90 -17.32
CA ALA A 189 -17.88 -16.04 -17.87
C ALA A 189 -17.99 -15.28 -19.20
N LYS A 190 -18.69 -15.89 -20.18
CA LYS A 190 -18.85 -15.32 -21.52
C LYS A 190 -19.36 -13.88 -21.49
N ASP A 191 -20.41 -13.62 -20.70
CA ASP A 191 -21.00 -12.27 -20.59
C ASP A 191 -19.99 -11.25 -20.04
N THR A 192 -19.07 -11.68 -19.16
CA THR A 192 -18.01 -10.81 -18.64
C THR A 192 -16.96 -10.51 -19.70
N LEU A 193 -16.60 -11.50 -20.54
CA LEU A 193 -15.71 -11.31 -21.68
C LEU A 193 -16.34 -10.33 -22.70
N ASP A 194 -17.60 -10.53 -23.05
CA ASP A 194 -18.33 -9.69 -24.02
C ASP A 194 -18.44 -8.24 -23.49
N THR A 195 -18.75 -8.07 -22.21
CA THR A 195 -18.82 -6.75 -21.57
C THR A 195 -17.45 -6.07 -21.57
N ALA A 196 -16.38 -6.76 -21.20
CA ALA A 196 -15.03 -6.21 -21.20
C ALA A 196 -14.64 -5.70 -22.60
N MET A 197 -14.90 -6.50 -23.64
CA MET A 197 -14.66 -6.11 -25.03
C MET A 197 -15.46 -4.86 -25.45
N ALA A 198 -16.73 -4.79 -25.08
CA ALA A 198 -17.58 -3.64 -25.36
C ALA A 198 -17.06 -2.36 -24.71
N LEU A 199 -16.52 -2.46 -23.48
CA LEU A 199 -15.92 -1.36 -22.73
C LEU A 199 -14.51 -0.97 -23.24
N GLY A 200 -13.86 -1.77 -24.10
CA GLY A 200 -12.48 -1.56 -24.55
C GLY A 200 -11.45 -2.07 -23.55
N LEU A 201 -11.82 -3.01 -22.68
CA LEU A 201 -10.94 -3.68 -21.73
C LEU A 201 -10.41 -4.98 -22.33
N GLN A 202 -9.12 -5.25 -22.13
CA GLN A 202 -8.49 -6.53 -22.48
C GLN A 202 -8.31 -7.36 -21.22
N LEU A 203 -9.06 -8.46 -21.10
CA LEU A 203 -8.89 -9.36 -19.97
C LEU A 203 -7.57 -10.10 -20.04
N CYS A 204 -6.82 -10.03 -18.94
CA CYS A 204 -5.57 -10.73 -18.71
C CYS A 204 -5.73 -11.59 -17.46
N PHE A 205 -5.38 -12.86 -17.55
CA PHE A 205 -5.51 -13.77 -16.42
C PHE A 205 -4.12 -14.14 -15.88
N THR A 206 -4.05 -14.30 -14.56
CA THR A 206 -2.81 -14.80 -13.93
C THR A 206 -2.59 -16.25 -14.30
N PRO A 207 -1.35 -16.67 -14.64
CA PRO A 207 -1.04 -18.09 -14.89
C PRO A 207 -1.41 -18.96 -13.68
N VAL A 208 -1.95 -20.16 -13.93
CA VAL A 208 -2.51 -21.09 -12.92
C VAL A 208 -1.55 -21.43 -11.77
N ARG A 209 -0.24 -21.20 -11.89
CA ARG A 209 0.78 -21.47 -10.86
C ARG A 209 1.62 -20.25 -10.49
N SER A 210 1.21 -19.05 -10.85
CA SER A 210 1.92 -17.81 -10.55
C SER A 210 0.98 -16.77 -9.91
N PRO A 211 0.55 -17.00 -8.66
CA PRO A 211 -0.29 -16.03 -7.95
C PRO A 211 0.38 -14.67 -7.78
N GLU A 212 1.71 -14.61 -7.94
CA GLU A 212 2.51 -13.39 -7.84
C GLU A 212 2.25 -12.40 -8.97
N SER A 213 1.60 -12.83 -10.06
CA SER A 213 1.24 -11.96 -11.18
C SER A 213 0.29 -10.82 -10.78
N ASN A 214 -0.53 -11.00 -9.73
CA ASN A 214 -1.40 -9.96 -9.16
C ASN A 214 -0.84 -9.35 -7.86
N GLY A 215 0.47 -9.31 -7.71
CA GLY A 215 1.16 -8.83 -6.50
C GLY A 215 0.78 -7.42 -6.06
N ILE A 216 0.24 -6.59 -6.95
CA ILE A 216 -0.26 -5.24 -6.65
C ILE A 216 -1.54 -5.32 -5.82
N ALA A 217 -2.52 -6.09 -6.27
CA ALA A 217 -3.77 -6.29 -5.56
C ALA A 217 -3.54 -7.01 -4.23
N GLU A 218 -2.68 -8.04 -4.20
CA GLU A 218 -2.32 -8.71 -2.94
C GLU A 218 -1.65 -7.77 -1.93
N ALA A 219 -0.73 -6.92 -2.38
CA ALA A 219 -0.08 -5.94 -1.51
C ALA A 219 -1.08 -4.92 -0.97
N PHE A 220 -2.07 -4.53 -1.80
CA PHE A 220 -3.18 -3.69 -1.38
C PHE A 220 -4.01 -4.39 -0.30
N VAL A 221 -4.47 -5.62 -0.54
CA VAL A 221 -5.25 -6.41 0.44
C VAL A 221 -4.53 -6.52 1.78
N LYS A 222 -3.24 -6.86 1.77
CA LYS A 222 -2.41 -6.95 2.99
C LYS A 222 -2.37 -5.62 3.75
N THR A 223 -2.20 -4.52 3.01
CA THR A 223 -2.14 -3.17 3.57
C THR A 223 -3.50 -2.73 4.11
N PHE A 224 -4.57 -2.95 3.34
CA PHE A 224 -5.93 -2.59 3.72
C PHE A 224 -6.39 -3.34 4.99
N LYS A 225 -6.20 -4.65 5.03
CA LYS A 225 -6.51 -5.45 6.23
C LYS A 225 -5.70 -5.01 7.45
N ARG A 226 -4.42 -4.66 7.28
CA ARG A 226 -3.57 -4.20 8.37
C ARG A 226 -3.99 -2.83 8.90
N ASP A 227 -4.28 -1.89 7.99
CA ASP A 227 -4.45 -0.48 8.34
C ASP A 227 -5.88 -0.13 8.77
N TYR A 228 -6.86 -0.97 8.40
CA TYR A 228 -8.29 -0.75 8.71
C TYR A 228 -8.94 -1.93 9.43
N ALA A 229 -9.04 -3.09 8.79
CA ALA A 229 -9.82 -4.20 9.31
C ALA A 229 -9.30 -4.73 10.66
N ARG A 230 -7.97 -4.82 10.84
CA ARG A 230 -7.36 -5.31 12.08
C ARG A 230 -7.38 -4.29 13.22
N LEU A 231 -7.64 -3.03 12.93
CA LEU A 231 -7.72 -1.95 13.91
C LEU A 231 -9.16 -1.64 14.32
N SER A 232 -10.14 -2.25 13.64
CA SER A 232 -11.57 -1.99 13.85
C SER A 232 -12.24 -3.26 14.38
N ILE A 233 -13.28 -3.05 15.19
CA ILE A 233 -14.20 -4.14 15.52
C ILE A 233 -15.14 -4.29 14.32
N LEU A 234 -15.35 -5.52 13.87
CA LEU A 234 -16.20 -5.87 12.73
C LEU A 234 -17.42 -6.63 13.23
N PRO A 235 -18.43 -5.97 13.82
CA PRO A 235 -19.53 -6.64 14.49
C PRO A 235 -20.40 -7.45 13.53
N ASP A 236 -20.77 -6.86 12.41
CA ASP A 236 -21.62 -7.41 11.34
C ASP A 236 -21.28 -6.78 9.98
N ALA A 237 -21.75 -7.40 8.91
CA ALA A 237 -21.47 -6.96 7.55
C ALA A 237 -22.03 -5.57 7.24
N ALA A 238 -23.21 -5.22 7.76
CA ALA A 238 -23.86 -3.93 7.49
C ALA A 238 -23.02 -2.78 8.09
N THR A 239 -22.56 -2.94 9.31
CA THR A 239 -21.66 -1.97 9.97
C THR A 239 -20.34 -1.82 9.19
N VAL A 240 -19.75 -2.93 8.75
CA VAL A 240 -18.51 -2.87 7.97
C VAL A 240 -18.71 -2.20 6.63
N ILE A 241 -19.80 -2.49 5.92
CA ILE A 241 -20.15 -1.84 4.64
C ILE A 241 -20.24 -0.32 4.83
N ALA A 242 -20.84 0.15 5.92
CA ALA A 242 -20.93 1.58 6.23
C ALA A 242 -19.55 2.25 6.46
N LEU A 243 -18.54 1.49 6.91
CA LEU A 243 -17.18 1.99 7.12
C LEU A 243 -16.32 1.99 5.84
N LEU A 244 -16.61 1.11 4.87
CA LEU A 244 -15.81 0.94 3.65
C LEU A 244 -15.60 2.26 2.88
N PRO A 245 -16.58 3.13 2.64
CA PRO A 245 -16.36 4.38 1.92
C PRO A 245 -15.27 5.24 2.53
N ALA A 246 -15.29 5.39 3.87
CA ALA A 246 -14.28 6.17 4.59
C ALA A 246 -12.90 5.51 4.52
N TRP A 247 -12.82 4.18 4.64
CA TRP A 247 -11.57 3.43 4.56
C TRP A 247 -10.93 3.51 3.17
N PHE A 248 -11.73 3.35 2.11
CA PHE A 248 -11.24 3.46 0.74
C PHE A 248 -10.81 4.89 0.40
N GLU A 249 -11.57 5.89 0.85
CA GLU A 249 -11.19 7.28 0.63
C GLU A 249 -9.89 7.65 1.37
N ASP A 250 -9.71 7.22 2.61
CA ASP A 250 -8.47 7.43 3.35
C ASP A 250 -7.29 6.68 2.70
N SER A 251 -7.51 5.44 2.25
CA SER A 251 -6.50 4.65 1.51
C SER A 251 -6.09 5.34 0.22
N ARG A 252 -7.04 5.85 -0.56
CA ARG A 252 -6.81 6.60 -1.80
C ARG A 252 -5.97 7.84 -1.54
N ARG A 253 -6.32 8.63 -0.53
CA ARG A 253 -5.54 9.81 -0.10
C ARG A 253 -4.12 9.44 0.33
N ALA A 254 -3.95 8.33 1.05
CA ALA A 254 -2.63 7.86 1.48
C ALA A 254 -1.75 7.42 0.30
N GLN A 255 -2.34 6.91 -0.79
CA GLN A 255 -1.62 6.45 -1.98
C GLN A 255 -1.25 7.60 -2.92
N ALA A 256 -2.14 8.56 -3.17
CA ALA A 256 -1.88 9.75 -4.01
C ALA A 256 -0.62 10.52 -3.59
N TYR A 257 -0.21 10.39 -2.33
CA TYR A 257 1.04 10.99 -1.80
C TYR A 257 2.28 10.10 -1.96
N THR A 258 2.14 8.92 -2.56
CA THR A 258 3.30 8.02 -2.78
C THR A 258 4.01 8.32 -4.09
N MET A 259 3.35 9.02 -5.00
CA MET A 259 3.79 9.27 -6.37
C MET A 259 4.36 10.70 -6.60
N GLN A 260 4.37 11.56 -5.59
CA GLN A 260 5.07 12.84 -5.56
C GLN A 260 6.36 12.69 -4.73
#